data_1ba017dd9962a55cac9425439678c174
#
_entry.id   1ba017dd9962a55cac9425439678c174
#
_cell.length_a   1.000
_cell.length_b   1.000
_cell.length_c   1.000
_cell.angle_alpha   90.00
_cell.angle_beta   90.00
_cell.angle_gamma   90.00
#
_symmetry.space_group_name_H-M   'P 1'
#
loop_
_entity.id
_entity.type
_entity.pdbx_description
1 polymer ?
#
loop_
_entity_poly.entity_id
_entity_poly.type
_entity_poly.pdbx_seq_one_letter_code
_entity_poly.pdbx_strand_id
1 'polypeptide(L)'
;MTIRRNETGDVEVKVNVFRNGQKLQSSEGSDDIYDFITGIEIFESITSSTIEVKLLFNDGSGFIGAMTGSELFRIIISGTILDRVYYVRAYDIESRTRLDKADAFIVNCASDEFFQNEISNVFGNSQVIFDSTSSSEIVEKLLKTDNRYIKTRKKIYIEESTNKQQFIASNWRPFDCIYWLSQRSVRKARKGGTLQNGFLFWESGLGYNFKSIDKMIDKVNDQSESDTNFSTGESKLYTYTYYPKSSGTTESDQFRIETVVFPEERDFLTGLRHGAWAGFSMGFDPVTVTQSKMGLSTDMSVDAYRYSINHIWPKMSHLNESRSVNPLTQLDDNIKQIVEYPRRTRYNILSNQIFDPKFVDNPQKNYEELVELQSYQWMRIESLKNIKLMIKFPGNLDLYAGNGINVILPATYKRSSTTDMDRKYSGRYVIGGLTHKITGTNMTTEALLLKDSIPRRSS
;
A
#
# COMPACT_ATOMS: atom_id res chain seq x y z
N MET A 1 12.68 24.76 23.12
CA MET A 1 13.94 25.12 22.48
C MET A 1 14.06 24.26 21.23
N THR A 2 14.02 24.85 20.07
CA THR A 2 14.21 24.09 18.83
C THR A 2 15.69 23.83 18.69
N ILE A 3 16.14 22.64 19.00
CA ILE A 3 17.53 22.24 18.77
C ILE A 3 17.72 22.27 17.25
N ARG A 4 18.56 23.17 16.76
CA ARG A 4 18.99 23.14 15.35
C ARG A 4 19.77 21.85 15.14
N ARG A 5 19.18 20.92 14.42
CA ARG A 5 19.82 19.69 14.03
C ARG A 5 20.89 19.98 13.00
N ASN A 6 22.07 19.48 13.26
CA ASN A 6 23.25 19.82 12.49
C ASN A 6 23.52 18.85 11.34
N GLU A 7 22.86 17.67 11.33
CA GLU A 7 23.12 16.64 10.33
C GLU A 7 21.83 16.16 9.66
N THR A 8 21.99 15.70 8.43
CA THR A 8 20.90 15.14 7.62
C THR A 8 20.42 13.81 8.21
N GLY A 9 19.12 13.67 8.42
CA GLY A 9 18.53 12.47 9.03
C GLY A 9 18.52 12.47 10.56
N ASP A 10 19.00 13.52 11.22
CA ASP A 10 18.93 13.63 12.68
C ASP A 10 17.50 13.72 13.18
N VAL A 11 17.21 12.98 14.26
CA VAL A 11 15.91 12.95 14.92
C VAL A 11 16.07 13.02 16.43
N GLU A 12 15.08 13.60 17.09
CA GLU A 12 14.87 13.48 18.53
C GLU A 12 13.70 12.51 18.75
N VAL A 13 13.90 11.51 19.59
CA VAL A 13 12.90 10.48 19.86
C VAL A 13 12.58 10.44 21.33
N LYS A 14 11.26 10.30 21.65
CA LYS A 14 10.76 10.02 23.00
C LYS A 14 9.79 8.86 22.94
N VAL A 15 9.95 7.90 23.84
CA VAL A 15 9.07 6.75 23.92
C VAL A 15 8.46 6.66 25.31
N ASN A 16 7.13 6.72 25.36
CA ASN A 16 6.38 6.54 26.60
C ASN A 16 5.59 5.23 26.54
N VAL A 17 5.49 4.53 27.64
CA VAL A 17 4.75 3.29 27.80
C VAL A 17 3.57 3.49 28.73
N PHE A 18 2.42 2.94 28.35
CA PHE A 18 1.19 3.02 29.14
C PHE A 18 0.66 1.61 29.42
N ARG A 19 0.24 1.39 30.66
CA ARG A 19 -0.50 0.20 31.11
C ARG A 19 -1.74 0.66 31.83
N ASN A 20 -2.92 0.14 31.47
CA ASN A 20 -4.21 0.51 32.05
C ASN A 20 -4.44 2.04 32.07
N GLY A 21 -3.96 2.75 31.06
CA GLY A 21 -4.05 4.20 30.97
C GLY A 21 -3.06 4.98 31.85
N GLN A 22 -2.26 4.31 32.65
CA GLN A 22 -1.21 4.91 33.47
C GLN A 22 0.12 4.84 32.78
N LYS A 23 0.88 5.93 32.82
CA LYS A 23 2.22 6.02 32.26
C LYS A 23 3.20 5.30 33.19
N LEU A 24 3.97 4.41 32.63
CA LEU A 24 5.04 3.73 33.34
C LEU A 24 6.27 4.65 33.43
N GLN A 25 6.97 4.59 34.55
CA GLN A 25 8.21 5.32 34.77
C GLN A 25 9.35 4.34 35.00
N SER A 26 10.55 4.72 34.57
CA SER A 26 11.77 3.98 34.92
C SER A 26 12.05 4.04 36.43
N SER A 27 12.98 3.22 36.91
CA SER A 27 13.45 3.25 38.31
C SER A 27 14.02 4.61 38.70
N GLU A 28 14.46 5.43 37.77
CA GLU A 28 14.99 6.76 37.97
C GLU A 28 13.91 7.87 37.89
N GLY A 29 12.64 7.49 37.73
CA GLY A 29 11.51 8.42 37.63
C GLY A 29 11.35 9.04 36.23
N SER A 30 12.15 8.66 35.24
CA SER A 30 11.96 9.10 33.86
C SER A 30 10.75 8.41 33.24
N ASP A 31 9.98 9.16 32.48
CA ASP A 31 8.86 8.66 31.72
C ASP A 31 9.21 8.39 30.23
N ASP A 32 10.43 8.73 29.85
CA ASP A 32 11.03 8.43 28.56
C ASP A 32 11.91 7.18 28.70
N ILE A 33 11.58 6.16 27.91
CA ILE A 33 12.31 4.89 27.93
C ILE A 33 13.21 4.72 26.69
N TYR A 34 13.41 5.77 25.91
CA TYR A 34 14.19 5.66 24.68
C TYR A 34 15.65 5.24 24.93
N ASP A 35 16.21 5.56 26.11
CA ASP A 35 17.56 5.15 26.49
C ASP A 35 17.76 3.61 26.54
N PHE A 36 16.65 2.86 26.70
CA PHE A 36 16.69 1.39 26.65
C PHE A 36 16.43 0.82 25.26
N ILE A 37 16.17 1.67 24.26
CA ILE A 37 15.86 1.26 22.89
C ILE A 37 17.06 1.53 21.99
N THR A 38 17.61 0.47 21.40
CA THR A 38 18.74 0.55 20.48
C THR A 38 18.33 0.78 19.04
N GLY A 39 17.08 0.47 18.70
CA GLY A 39 16.55 0.68 17.36
C GLY A 39 15.02 0.66 17.31
N ILE A 40 14.48 1.43 16.39
CA ILE A 40 13.06 1.46 16.07
C ILE A 40 12.90 1.26 14.55
N GLU A 41 12.05 0.32 14.15
CA GLU A 41 11.64 0.16 12.77
C GLU A 41 10.14 0.36 12.67
N ILE A 42 9.71 1.27 11.79
CA ILE A 42 8.29 1.59 11.53
C ILE A 42 8.00 1.25 10.08
N PHE A 43 7.08 0.32 9.87
CA PHE A 43 6.72 -0.18 8.56
C PHE A 43 5.29 0.18 8.18
N GLU A 44 5.11 0.67 6.95
CA GLU A 44 3.80 0.85 6.31
C GLU A 44 3.84 0.35 4.86
N SER A 45 2.70 -0.19 4.39
CA SER A 45 2.56 -0.73 3.04
C SER A 45 1.14 -0.58 2.52
N ILE A 46 0.98 -0.40 1.20
CA ILE A 46 -0.34 -0.40 0.54
C ILE A 46 -1.07 -1.75 0.63
N THR A 47 -0.40 -2.78 1.13
CA THR A 47 -0.96 -4.13 1.33
C THR A 47 -1.18 -4.48 2.79
N SER A 48 -0.85 -3.58 3.73
CA SER A 48 -1.03 -3.80 5.17
C SER A 48 -2.09 -2.87 5.76
N SER A 49 -3.06 -3.43 6.49
CA SER A 49 -4.09 -2.67 7.19
C SER A 49 -3.63 -2.14 8.55
N THR A 50 -2.37 -2.30 8.89
CA THR A 50 -1.78 -1.80 10.15
C THR A 50 -0.39 -1.26 9.91
N ILE A 51 -0.02 -0.23 10.67
CA ILE A 51 1.37 0.18 10.84
C ILE A 51 2.00 -0.80 11.83
N GLU A 52 3.12 -1.39 11.44
CA GLU A 52 3.89 -2.29 12.27
C GLU A 52 5.13 -1.58 12.80
N VAL A 53 5.43 -1.78 14.08
CA VAL A 53 6.61 -1.20 14.72
C VAL A 53 7.38 -2.29 15.45
N LYS A 54 8.69 -2.32 15.21
CA LYS A 54 9.62 -3.13 15.98
C LYS A 54 10.49 -2.23 16.86
N LEU A 55 10.53 -2.56 18.14
CA LEU A 55 11.36 -1.89 19.13
C LEU A 55 12.44 -2.85 19.61
N LEU A 56 13.68 -2.51 19.38
CA LEU A 56 14.84 -3.30 19.81
C LEU A 56 15.31 -2.77 21.16
N PHE A 57 15.14 -3.57 22.21
CA PHE A 57 15.50 -3.21 23.58
C PHE A 57 16.85 -3.80 24.00
N ASN A 58 17.56 -3.01 24.81
CA ASN A 58 18.70 -3.45 25.59
C ASN A 58 18.49 -2.92 27.04
N ASP A 59 17.81 -3.73 27.85
CA ASP A 59 17.35 -3.33 29.18
C ASP A 59 18.33 -3.75 30.28
N GLY A 60 19.16 -2.81 30.71
CA GLY A 60 20.04 -2.97 31.89
C GLY A 60 19.36 -2.66 33.23
N SER A 61 18.14 -2.10 33.23
CA SER A 61 17.44 -1.65 34.44
C SER A 61 16.40 -2.65 34.98
N GLY A 62 16.08 -3.68 34.20
CA GLY A 62 15.03 -4.65 34.53
C GLY A 62 13.61 -4.08 34.34
N PHE A 63 13.47 -2.99 33.60
CA PHE A 63 12.17 -2.38 33.27
C PHE A 63 11.18 -3.38 32.66
N ILE A 64 11.70 -4.32 31.90
CA ILE A 64 10.94 -5.33 31.17
C ILE A 64 10.38 -6.43 32.05
N GLY A 65 11.00 -6.73 33.17
CA GLY A 65 10.39 -7.64 34.13
C GLY A 65 8.98 -7.24 34.54
N ALA A 66 8.66 -5.96 34.32
CA ALA A 66 7.33 -5.39 34.55
C ALA A 66 6.41 -5.43 33.32
N MET A 67 6.89 -5.66 32.09
CA MET A 67 6.06 -5.68 30.88
C MET A 67 5.30 -6.99 30.73
N THR A 68 4.04 -6.88 30.31
CA THR A 68 3.15 -8.02 30.05
C THR A 68 3.06 -8.40 28.56
N GLY A 69 3.61 -7.56 27.67
CA GLY A 69 3.56 -7.75 26.21
C GLY A 69 2.28 -7.25 25.56
N SER A 70 1.52 -6.39 26.26
CA SER A 70 0.28 -5.77 25.75
C SER A 70 0.21 -4.27 26.00
N GLU A 71 1.33 -3.66 26.34
CA GLU A 71 1.44 -2.23 26.62
C GLU A 71 1.20 -1.37 25.40
N LEU A 72 0.68 -0.16 25.62
CA LEU A 72 0.56 0.88 24.61
C LEU A 72 1.81 1.74 24.63
N PHE A 73 2.45 1.87 23.49
CA PHE A 73 3.59 2.76 23.27
C PHE A 73 3.15 4.04 22.57
N ARG A 74 3.62 5.16 23.07
CA ARG A 74 3.57 6.45 22.39
C ARG A 74 4.97 6.82 21.95
N ILE A 75 5.24 6.79 20.66
CA ILE A 75 6.53 7.09 20.07
C ILE A 75 6.42 8.48 19.43
N ILE A 76 7.20 9.43 19.94
CA ILE A 76 7.25 10.80 19.45
C ILE A 76 8.59 10.93 18.72
N ILE A 77 8.55 11.26 17.45
CA ILE A 77 9.72 11.45 16.62
C ILE A 77 9.66 12.86 16.06
N SER A 78 10.66 13.66 16.44
CA SER A 78 10.84 14.99 15.89
C SER A 78 11.91 14.94 14.81
N GLY A 79 11.47 15.00 13.55
CA GLY A 79 12.31 14.90 12.36
C GLY A 79 12.74 16.25 11.80
N THR A 80 13.63 16.24 10.82
CA THR A 80 14.12 17.47 10.14
C THR A 80 12.98 18.15 9.36
N ILE A 81 12.09 17.35 8.78
CA ILE A 81 11.00 17.83 7.90
C ILE A 81 9.68 17.92 8.67
N LEU A 82 9.34 16.87 9.44
CA LEU A 82 8.07 16.75 10.12
C LEU A 82 8.22 16.04 11.46
N ASP A 83 7.45 16.49 12.45
CA ASP A 83 7.28 15.78 13.72
C ASP A 83 6.09 14.83 13.65
N ARG A 84 6.23 13.62 14.23
CA ARG A 84 5.17 12.61 14.21
C ARG A 84 5.06 11.87 15.52
N VAL A 85 3.81 11.48 15.83
CA VAL A 85 3.51 10.66 17.02
C VAL A 85 2.81 9.38 16.55
N TYR A 86 3.35 8.24 16.96
CA TYR A 86 2.73 6.93 16.73
C TYR A 86 2.18 6.39 18.06
N TYR A 87 1.00 5.79 17.98
CA TYR A 87 0.38 5.03 19.07
C TYR A 87 0.25 3.60 18.62
N VAL A 88 1.03 2.71 19.22
CA VAL A 88 1.08 1.29 18.86
C VAL A 88 1.07 0.42 20.11
N ARG A 89 0.48 -0.75 20.01
CA ARG A 89 0.36 -1.71 21.09
C ARG A 89 1.26 -2.91 20.86
N ALA A 90 1.98 -3.34 21.89
CA ALA A 90 2.74 -4.58 21.85
C ALA A 90 1.79 -5.78 21.71
N TYR A 91 2.21 -6.77 20.94
CA TYR A 91 1.53 -8.05 20.81
C TYR A 91 2.47 -9.25 20.95
N ASP A 92 3.77 -9.04 20.83
CA ASP A 92 4.75 -10.11 20.95
C ASP A 92 6.09 -9.57 21.45
N ILE A 93 6.77 -10.39 22.23
CA ILE A 93 8.14 -10.16 22.69
C ILE A 93 8.98 -11.35 22.25
N GLU A 94 9.85 -11.14 21.30
CA GLU A 94 10.66 -12.19 20.69
C GLU A 94 12.16 -12.01 20.93
N SER A 95 12.91 -13.07 20.67
CA SER A 95 14.38 -13.06 20.66
C SER A 95 15.02 -12.62 22.00
N ARG A 96 14.37 -12.90 23.13
CA ARG A 96 14.89 -12.51 24.44
C ARG A 96 16.17 -13.27 24.77
N THR A 97 17.25 -12.55 24.94
CA THR A 97 18.56 -13.07 25.33
C THR A 97 19.05 -12.32 26.55
N ARG A 98 19.47 -13.07 27.56
CA ARG A 98 20.10 -12.49 28.75
C ARG A 98 21.58 -12.31 28.51
N LEU A 99 22.03 -11.08 28.60
CA LEU A 99 23.44 -10.67 28.61
C LEU A 99 23.88 -10.51 30.09
N ASP A 100 25.20 -10.39 30.32
CA ASP A 100 25.72 -10.31 31.70
C ASP A 100 25.07 -9.23 32.59
N LYS A 101 24.69 -8.09 31.99
CA LYS A 101 24.13 -6.94 32.71
C LYS A 101 22.86 -6.38 32.10
N ALA A 102 22.31 -7.01 31.09
CA ALA A 102 21.12 -6.52 30.39
C ALA A 102 20.34 -7.67 29.73
N ASP A 103 19.07 -7.48 29.49
CA ASP A 103 18.25 -8.33 28.63
C ASP A 103 18.05 -7.65 27.27
N ALA A 104 18.45 -8.32 26.19
CA ALA A 104 18.16 -7.88 24.83
C ALA A 104 16.93 -8.63 24.27
N PHE A 105 16.01 -7.95 23.62
CA PHE A 105 14.78 -8.52 23.05
C PHE A 105 14.16 -7.57 22.06
N ILE A 106 13.19 -8.08 21.29
CA ILE A 106 12.43 -7.32 20.30
C ILE A 106 10.97 -7.30 20.74
N VAL A 107 10.36 -6.13 20.73
CA VAL A 107 8.91 -5.95 20.95
C VAL A 107 8.27 -5.63 19.60
N ASN A 108 7.38 -6.49 19.16
CA ASN A 108 6.55 -6.28 17.98
C ASN A 108 5.26 -5.58 18.38
N CYS A 109 4.97 -4.48 17.69
CA CYS A 109 3.81 -3.65 17.95
C CYS A 109 3.00 -3.42 16.68
N ALA A 110 1.70 -3.21 16.83
CA ALA A 110 0.78 -2.84 15.76
C ALA A 110 -0.15 -1.71 16.22
N SER A 111 -0.83 -1.06 15.28
CA SER A 111 -1.85 -0.06 15.59
C SER A 111 -2.96 -0.61 16.49
N ASP A 112 -3.48 0.19 17.40
CA ASP A 112 -4.51 -0.25 18.36
C ASP A 112 -5.81 -0.69 17.66
N GLU A 113 -6.12 -0.14 16.49
CA GLU A 113 -7.22 -0.54 15.63
C GLU A 113 -7.10 -1.99 15.11
N PHE A 114 -5.88 -2.50 14.95
CA PHE A 114 -5.67 -3.89 14.55
C PHE A 114 -6.14 -4.86 15.66
N PHE A 115 -5.90 -4.53 16.92
CA PHE A 115 -6.43 -5.30 18.05
C PHE A 115 -7.96 -5.21 18.12
N GLN A 116 -8.51 -4.02 17.84
CA GLN A 116 -9.96 -3.87 17.79
C GLN A 116 -10.57 -4.72 16.68
N ASN A 117 -9.87 -4.87 15.55
CA ASN A 117 -10.28 -5.77 14.47
C ASN A 117 -10.34 -7.24 14.92
N GLU A 118 -9.38 -7.69 15.74
CA GLU A 118 -9.32 -9.09 16.19
C GLU A 118 -10.46 -9.46 17.15
N ILE A 119 -10.99 -8.51 17.90
CA ILE A 119 -12.08 -8.73 18.85
C ILE A 119 -13.47 -8.34 18.32
N SER A 120 -13.54 -7.70 17.16
CA SER A 120 -14.79 -7.25 16.54
C SER A 120 -15.22 -8.20 15.44
N ASN A 121 -16.51 -8.53 15.41
CA ASN A 121 -17.07 -9.39 14.37
C ASN A 121 -18.25 -8.70 13.68
N VAL A 122 -18.28 -8.77 12.37
CA VAL A 122 -19.41 -8.35 11.54
C VAL A 122 -20.40 -9.51 11.50
N PHE A 123 -21.20 -9.65 12.56
CA PHE A 123 -22.12 -10.77 12.75
C PHE A 123 -23.34 -10.41 13.60
N GLY A 124 -24.45 -11.10 13.37
CA GLY A 124 -25.43 -11.47 14.39
C GLY A 124 -26.40 -10.41 14.89
N ASN A 125 -26.75 -9.38 14.11
CA ASN A 125 -27.92 -8.53 14.35
C ASN A 125 -28.54 -8.15 13.00
N SER A 126 -29.65 -7.43 13.01
CA SER A 126 -30.32 -6.90 11.82
C SER A 126 -29.41 -6.16 10.81
N GLN A 127 -28.14 -5.99 11.11
CA GLN A 127 -27.14 -5.33 10.29
C GLN A 127 -26.07 -6.27 9.72
N VAL A 128 -26.23 -7.56 9.87
CA VAL A 128 -25.44 -8.59 9.17
C VAL A 128 -25.74 -8.57 7.66
N ILE A 129 -26.94 -8.10 7.32
CA ILE A 129 -27.38 -7.98 5.94
C ILE A 129 -27.07 -6.57 5.47
N PHE A 130 -26.12 -6.46 4.57
CA PHE A 130 -25.93 -5.24 3.79
C PHE A 130 -26.84 -5.32 2.58
N ASP A 131 -27.83 -4.43 2.53
CA ASP A 131 -28.80 -4.37 1.46
C ASP A 131 -28.58 -3.12 0.61
N SER A 132 -28.25 -3.32 -0.64
CA SER A 132 -28.09 -2.24 -1.63
C SER A 132 -27.23 -1.07 -1.15
N THR A 133 -26.15 -1.34 -0.42
CA THR A 133 -25.23 -0.36 0.14
C THR A 133 -23.92 -0.33 -0.66
N SER A 134 -23.36 0.84 -0.94
CA SER A 134 -22.09 0.92 -1.64
C SER A 134 -20.92 0.42 -0.77
N SER A 135 -19.88 -0.13 -1.41
CA SER A 135 -18.69 -0.58 -0.67
C SER A 135 -18.05 0.53 0.14
N SER A 136 -18.01 1.76 -0.39
CA SER A 136 -17.47 2.92 0.30
C SER A 136 -18.22 3.27 1.58
N GLU A 137 -19.56 3.22 1.56
CA GLU A 137 -20.40 3.45 2.75
C GLU A 137 -20.21 2.34 3.79
N ILE A 138 -20.09 1.08 3.36
CA ILE A 138 -19.83 -0.06 4.27
C ILE A 138 -18.47 0.11 4.93
N VAL A 139 -17.44 0.47 4.19
CA VAL A 139 -16.08 0.69 4.72
C VAL A 139 -16.07 1.84 5.74
N GLU A 140 -16.74 2.94 5.46
CA GLU A 140 -16.86 4.05 6.41
C GLU A 140 -17.57 3.62 7.69
N LYS A 141 -18.63 2.83 7.56
CA LYS A 141 -19.37 2.28 8.69
C LYS A 141 -18.50 1.39 9.56
N LEU A 142 -17.75 0.46 8.96
CA LEU A 142 -16.88 -0.46 9.69
C LEU A 142 -15.71 0.25 10.38
N LEU A 143 -15.16 1.30 9.77
CA LEU A 143 -14.01 2.01 10.32
C LEU A 143 -14.38 3.06 11.36
N LYS A 144 -15.48 3.80 11.18
CA LYS A 144 -15.68 5.03 11.94
C LYS A 144 -17.08 5.24 12.51
N THR A 145 -18.13 5.05 11.72
CA THR A 145 -19.49 5.49 12.09
C THR A 145 -20.19 4.53 13.03
N ASP A 146 -19.87 3.25 13.01
CA ASP A 146 -20.48 2.26 13.89
C ASP A 146 -19.55 1.91 15.06
N ASN A 147 -19.96 2.28 16.26
CA ASN A 147 -19.18 2.08 17.49
C ASN A 147 -18.95 0.60 17.87
N ARG A 148 -19.61 -0.34 17.21
CA ARG A 148 -19.46 -1.78 17.46
C ARG A 148 -18.22 -2.37 16.79
N TYR A 149 -17.67 -1.65 15.80
CA TYR A 149 -16.52 -2.12 15.04
C TYR A 149 -15.25 -1.38 15.43
N ILE A 150 -14.47 -0.93 14.47
CA ILE A 150 -13.12 -0.37 14.69
C ILE A 150 -13.15 0.96 15.47
N LYS A 151 -14.11 1.84 15.18
CA LYS A 151 -14.23 3.16 15.82
C LYS A 151 -12.93 3.97 15.82
N THR A 152 -12.25 3.99 14.70
CA THR A 152 -10.98 4.69 14.61
C THR A 152 -11.13 6.21 14.82
N ARG A 153 -10.15 6.80 15.50
CA ARG A 153 -10.00 8.26 15.61
C ARG A 153 -9.15 8.84 14.49
N LYS A 154 -8.47 7.99 13.72
CA LYS A 154 -7.63 8.39 12.60
C LYS A 154 -8.48 8.93 11.46
N LYS A 155 -7.86 9.68 10.57
CA LYS A 155 -8.51 10.11 9.33
C LYS A 155 -8.74 8.90 8.43
N ILE A 156 -9.80 8.98 7.64
CA ILE A 156 -10.15 7.97 6.63
C ILE A 156 -10.25 8.64 5.27
N TYR A 157 -9.68 8.01 4.27
CA TYR A 157 -9.63 8.48 2.88
C TYR A 157 -10.24 7.41 1.98
N ILE A 158 -11.53 7.53 1.74
CA ILE A 158 -12.33 6.55 1.03
C ILE A 158 -12.69 7.07 -0.36
N GLU A 159 -12.37 6.31 -1.41
CA GLU A 159 -12.84 6.56 -2.76
C GLU A 159 -14.27 6.02 -2.91
N GLU A 160 -15.18 6.83 -3.48
CA GLU A 160 -16.55 6.42 -3.76
C GLU A 160 -16.61 5.22 -4.74
N SER A 161 -17.37 4.19 -4.38
CA SER A 161 -17.69 3.07 -5.25
C SER A 161 -19.11 3.23 -5.83
N THR A 162 -19.32 2.73 -7.05
CA THR A 162 -20.59 2.91 -7.78
C THR A 162 -21.54 1.73 -7.68
N ASN A 163 -21.01 0.52 -7.59
CA ASN A 163 -21.84 -0.66 -7.41
C ASN A 163 -22.28 -0.82 -5.95
N LYS A 164 -23.46 -1.34 -5.78
CA LYS A 164 -24.00 -1.67 -4.46
C LYS A 164 -23.73 -3.13 -4.15
N GLN A 165 -23.63 -3.43 -2.87
CA GLN A 165 -23.41 -4.77 -2.39
C GLN A 165 -24.67 -5.26 -1.67
N GLN A 166 -24.98 -6.55 -1.85
CA GLN A 166 -26.03 -7.24 -1.10
C GLN A 166 -25.47 -8.58 -0.64
N PHE A 167 -25.20 -8.71 0.64
CA PHE A 167 -24.63 -9.93 1.21
C PHE A 167 -24.86 -10.02 2.70
N ILE A 168 -24.68 -11.22 3.22
CA ILE A 168 -24.69 -11.50 4.66
C ILE A 168 -23.23 -11.71 5.08
N ALA A 169 -22.75 -10.89 6.01
CA ALA A 169 -21.43 -11.11 6.59
C ALA A 169 -21.51 -12.27 7.60
N SER A 170 -20.71 -13.29 7.38
CA SER A 170 -20.70 -14.50 8.20
C SER A 170 -19.56 -14.48 9.23
N ASN A 171 -19.72 -13.67 10.26
CA ASN A 171 -18.76 -13.59 11.37
C ASN A 171 -17.32 -13.20 10.92
N TRP A 172 -17.22 -12.26 9.98
CA TRP A 172 -15.93 -11.77 9.51
C TRP A 172 -15.39 -10.69 10.45
N ARG A 173 -14.08 -10.61 10.55
CA ARG A 173 -13.44 -9.43 11.13
C ARG A 173 -13.69 -8.22 10.21
N PRO A 174 -13.81 -7.00 10.73
CA PRO A 174 -14.06 -5.81 9.93
C PRO A 174 -13.06 -5.63 8.76
N PHE A 175 -11.76 -5.84 8.98
CA PHE A 175 -10.75 -5.69 7.93
C PHE A 175 -10.88 -6.78 6.85
N ASP A 176 -11.20 -8.01 7.22
CA ASP A 176 -11.47 -9.08 6.24
C ASP A 176 -12.67 -8.73 5.35
N CYS A 177 -13.71 -8.15 5.95
CA CYS A 177 -14.86 -7.65 5.21
C CYS A 177 -14.45 -6.53 4.22
N ILE A 178 -13.60 -5.60 4.65
CA ILE A 178 -13.09 -4.52 3.78
C ILE A 178 -12.23 -5.09 2.65
N TYR A 179 -11.35 -6.06 2.91
CA TYR A 179 -10.58 -6.74 1.87
C TYR A 179 -11.47 -7.47 0.87
N TRP A 180 -12.53 -8.14 1.34
CA TRP A 180 -13.50 -8.78 0.47
C TRP A 180 -14.23 -7.76 -0.42
N LEU A 181 -14.63 -6.61 0.14
CA LEU A 181 -15.26 -5.50 -0.59
C LEU A 181 -14.31 -4.89 -1.63
N SER A 182 -13.02 -4.75 -1.32
CA SER A 182 -12.05 -4.16 -2.23
C SER A 182 -11.96 -4.90 -3.57
N GLN A 183 -12.14 -6.22 -3.55
CA GLN A 183 -12.14 -7.06 -4.74
C GLN A 183 -13.37 -6.88 -5.63
N ARG A 184 -14.43 -6.26 -5.11
CA ARG A 184 -15.75 -6.14 -5.75
C ARG A 184 -16.22 -4.71 -5.96
N SER A 185 -15.39 -3.75 -5.57
CA SER A 185 -15.69 -2.33 -5.69
C SER A 185 -15.44 -1.84 -7.11
N VAL A 186 -16.37 -1.05 -7.64
CA VAL A 186 -16.25 -0.43 -8.95
C VAL A 186 -16.03 1.07 -8.76
N ARG A 187 -14.99 1.58 -9.37
CA ARG A 187 -14.65 3.01 -9.34
C ARG A 187 -15.69 3.85 -10.07
N LYS A 188 -16.00 5.04 -9.56
CA LYS A 188 -16.92 5.99 -10.19
C LYS A 188 -16.36 6.57 -11.49
N ALA A 189 -15.08 6.91 -11.51
CA ALA A 189 -14.42 7.38 -12.71
C ALA A 189 -14.24 6.21 -13.69
N ARG A 190 -14.69 6.39 -14.93
CA ARG A 190 -14.61 5.36 -15.97
C ARG A 190 -13.91 5.92 -17.20
N LYS A 191 -12.89 5.24 -17.64
CA LYS A 191 -12.18 5.56 -18.87
C LYS A 191 -12.54 4.50 -19.93
N GLY A 192 -13.00 4.94 -21.10
CA GLY A 192 -13.37 4.01 -22.18
C GLY A 192 -14.54 3.08 -21.86
N GLY A 193 -15.44 3.45 -20.92
CA GLY A 193 -16.63 2.68 -20.58
C GLY A 193 -16.39 1.39 -19.79
N THR A 194 -15.14 1.06 -19.47
CA THR A 194 -14.77 -0.16 -18.76
C THR A 194 -15.00 -0.04 -17.26
N LEU A 195 -15.43 -1.13 -16.64
CA LEU A 195 -15.50 -1.24 -15.19
C LEU A 195 -14.08 -1.26 -14.61
N GLN A 196 -13.78 -0.30 -13.75
CA GLN A 196 -12.48 -0.15 -13.13
C GLN A 196 -12.54 -0.57 -11.67
N ASN A 197 -11.60 -1.39 -11.26
CA ASN A 197 -11.38 -1.86 -9.89
C ASN A 197 -9.91 -1.64 -9.49
N GLY A 198 -9.39 -2.50 -8.66
CA GLY A 198 -8.05 -2.44 -8.12
C GLY A 198 -8.02 -1.66 -6.81
N PHE A 199 -9.12 -1.70 -6.05
CA PHE A 199 -9.16 -1.12 -4.72
C PHE A 199 -8.22 -1.85 -3.78
N LEU A 200 -7.53 -1.07 -2.95
CA LEU A 200 -6.68 -1.53 -1.87
C LEU A 200 -7.14 -0.89 -0.56
N PHE A 201 -6.86 -1.58 0.53
CA PHE A 201 -7.13 -1.10 1.89
C PHE A 201 -5.84 -1.17 2.69
N TRP A 202 -5.42 -0.04 3.25
CA TRP A 202 -4.19 0.03 4.05
C TRP A 202 -4.21 1.17 5.07
N GLU A 203 -3.36 1.04 6.06
CA GLU A 203 -3.04 2.11 6.99
C GLU A 203 -1.73 2.81 6.57
N SER A 204 -1.70 4.11 6.70
CA SER A 204 -0.49 4.93 6.57
C SER A 204 -0.41 5.91 7.73
N GLY A 205 0.72 6.58 7.89
CA GLY A 205 0.85 7.61 8.91
C GLY A 205 -0.14 8.78 8.77
N LEU A 206 -0.84 8.92 7.64
CA LEU A 206 -1.95 9.87 7.46
C LEU A 206 -3.29 9.33 7.96
N GLY A 207 -3.46 8.01 8.03
CA GLY A 207 -4.69 7.33 8.40
C GLY A 207 -5.04 6.17 7.47
N TYR A 208 -6.30 5.73 7.52
CA TYR A 208 -6.78 4.60 6.72
C TYR A 208 -7.16 5.03 5.31
N ASN A 209 -6.81 4.21 4.34
CA ASN A 209 -7.07 4.44 2.93
C ASN A 209 -7.86 3.28 2.34
N PHE A 210 -8.91 3.60 1.57
CA PHE A 210 -9.61 2.68 0.71
C PHE A 210 -9.74 3.32 -0.67
N LYS A 211 -8.80 3.00 -1.55
CA LYS A 211 -8.65 3.67 -2.85
C LYS A 211 -8.27 2.66 -3.93
N SER A 212 -8.67 2.93 -5.16
CA SER A 212 -8.20 2.19 -6.32
C SER A 212 -6.77 2.59 -6.69
N ILE A 213 -6.05 1.68 -7.35
CA ILE A 213 -4.70 1.95 -7.88
C ILE A 213 -4.75 3.12 -8.89
N ASP A 214 -5.80 3.18 -9.71
CA ASP A 214 -5.99 4.30 -10.65
C ASP A 214 -6.15 5.63 -9.92
N LYS A 215 -6.88 5.65 -8.80
CA LYS A 215 -7.01 6.86 -7.96
C LYS A 215 -5.67 7.27 -7.34
N MET A 216 -4.88 6.28 -6.88
CA MET A 216 -3.53 6.58 -6.37
C MET A 216 -2.65 7.19 -7.46
N ILE A 217 -2.67 6.64 -8.66
CA ILE A 217 -1.88 7.15 -9.79
C ILE A 217 -2.33 8.55 -10.21
N ASP A 218 -3.65 8.79 -10.34
CA ASP A 218 -4.18 10.12 -10.64
C ASP A 218 -3.69 11.13 -9.59
N LYS A 219 -3.74 10.76 -8.30
CA LYS A 219 -3.28 11.60 -7.20
C LYS A 219 -1.77 11.86 -7.25
N VAL A 220 -0.96 10.86 -7.57
CA VAL A 220 0.50 11.03 -7.73
C VAL A 220 0.81 11.95 -8.91
N ASN A 221 0.05 11.88 -9.99
CA ASN A 221 0.21 12.79 -11.12
C ASN A 221 -0.15 14.24 -10.76
N ASP A 222 -1.16 14.42 -9.91
CA ASP A 222 -1.63 15.73 -9.43
C ASP A 222 -0.78 16.29 -8.29
N GLN A 223 0.03 15.47 -7.60
CA GLN A 223 0.89 15.93 -6.52
C GLN A 223 1.87 17.00 -6.97
N SER A 224 1.99 18.03 -6.16
CA SER A 224 2.90 19.16 -6.36
C SER A 224 3.99 19.22 -5.28
N GLU A 225 4.93 20.12 -5.45
CA GLU A 225 5.96 20.42 -4.45
C GLU A 225 5.44 21.33 -3.31
N SER A 226 4.14 21.62 -3.28
CA SER A 226 3.48 22.32 -2.17
C SER A 226 3.40 21.47 -0.91
N ASP A 227 2.93 22.07 0.16
CA ASP A 227 2.81 21.40 1.45
C ASP A 227 1.83 20.21 1.42
N THR A 228 2.03 19.28 2.37
CA THR A 228 1.18 18.12 2.55
C THR A 228 -0.27 18.52 2.77
N ASN A 229 -1.18 17.91 2.02
CA ASN A 229 -2.61 18.13 2.15
C ASN A 229 -3.26 17.06 3.04
N PHE A 230 -3.38 17.34 4.32
CA PHE A 230 -3.96 16.41 5.29
C PHE A 230 -5.48 16.17 5.10
N SER A 231 -6.17 16.96 4.29
CA SER A 231 -7.60 16.73 4.02
C SER A 231 -7.82 15.71 2.92
N THR A 232 -6.97 15.68 1.91
CA THR A 232 -7.04 14.75 0.78
C THR A 232 -6.19 13.49 0.98
N GLY A 233 -5.33 13.46 1.99
CA GLY A 233 -4.38 12.37 2.24
C GLY A 233 -3.23 12.33 1.26
N GLU A 234 -2.79 13.49 0.79
CA GLU A 234 -1.67 13.65 -0.14
C GLU A 234 -0.49 14.29 0.59
N SER A 235 0.70 13.69 0.46
CA SER A 235 1.94 14.31 0.88
C SER A 235 2.46 15.27 -0.21
N LYS A 236 3.39 16.12 0.18
CA LYS A 236 4.22 16.88 -0.76
C LYS A 236 4.95 15.92 -1.69
N LEU A 237 5.12 16.30 -2.96
CA LEU A 237 5.96 15.54 -3.89
C LEU A 237 7.42 15.87 -3.64
N TYR A 238 8.16 14.92 -3.10
CA TYR A 238 9.60 15.03 -2.90
C TYR A 238 10.35 14.46 -4.08
N THR A 239 11.45 15.14 -4.48
CA THR A 239 12.37 14.68 -5.53
C THR A 239 13.67 14.21 -4.90
N TYR A 240 14.01 12.96 -5.08
CA TYR A 240 15.23 12.34 -4.61
C TYR A 240 16.17 12.05 -5.78
N THR A 241 17.44 12.42 -5.61
CA THR A 241 18.45 12.27 -6.67
C THR A 241 19.60 11.38 -6.19
N TYR A 242 20.02 10.47 -7.04
CA TYR A 242 21.21 9.67 -6.78
C TYR A 242 22.47 10.40 -7.28
N TYR A 243 23.34 10.74 -6.37
CA TYR A 243 24.67 11.32 -6.65
C TYR A 243 25.67 10.92 -5.56
N PRO A 244 26.99 10.92 -5.86
CA PRO A 244 28.03 10.66 -4.88
C PRO A 244 27.95 11.65 -3.71
N LYS A 245 28.24 11.19 -2.49
CA LYS A 245 28.27 12.05 -1.31
C LYS A 245 29.32 13.14 -1.49
N SER A 246 28.93 14.39 -1.33
CA SER A 246 29.85 15.51 -1.28
C SER A 246 30.59 15.56 0.09
N SER A 247 31.74 16.21 0.14
CA SER A 247 32.46 16.42 1.39
C SER A 247 31.79 17.51 2.22
N GLY A 248 30.77 17.16 2.96
CA GLY A 248 30.00 18.06 3.83
C GLY A 248 28.51 17.73 3.77
N THR A 249 27.81 17.93 4.87
CA THR A 249 26.36 17.82 4.93
C THR A 249 25.73 19.13 4.49
N THR A 250 24.92 19.08 3.43
CA THR A 250 24.16 20.23 2.94
C THR A 250 22.67 19.90 3.00
N GLU A 251 21.80 20.92 2.96
CA GLU A 251 20.35 20.69 2.85
C GLU A 251 19.97 19.80 1.66
N SER A 252 20.76 19.84 0.59
CA SER A 252 20.57 18.97 -0.58
C SER A 252 20.80 17.49 -0.26
N ASP A 253 21.64 17.15 0.71
CA ASP A 253 21.89 15.76 1.09
C ASP A 253 20.67 15.09 1.74
N GLN A 254 19.70 15.85 2.26
CA GLN A 254 18.42 15.33 2.76
C GLN A 254 17.63 14.61 1.66
N PHE A 255 17.79 15.03 0.40
CA PHE A 255 17.11 14.45 -0.75
C PHE A 255 18.03 13.59 -1.63
N ARG A 256 19.18 13.19 -1.07
CA ARG A 256 20.12 12.31 -1.72
C ARG A 256 19.75 10.84 -1.49
N ILE A 257 19.73 10.07 -2.57
CA ILE A 257 19.60 8.61 -2.47
C ILE A 257 20.97 8.03 -2.08
N GLU A 258 21.01 7.30 -0.98
CA GLU A 258 22.23 6.64 -0.49
C GLU A 258 22.48 5.31 -1.21
N THR A 259 21.42 4.54 -1.39
CA THR A 259 21.49 3.22 -2.01
C THR A 259 20.31 3.01 -2.94
N VAL A 260 20.59 2.44 -4.10
CA VAL A 260 19.58 2.01 -5.07
C VAL A 260 19.72 0.52 -5.27
N VAL A 261 18.62 -0.21 -5.10
CA VAL A 261 18.54 -1.64 -5.39
C VAL A 261 17.45 -1.83 -6.43
N PHE A 262 17.74 -2.62 -7.45
CA PHE A 262 16.80 -3.04 -8.46
C PHE A 262 16.29 -4.43 -8.07
N PRO A 263 15.09 -4.55 -7.47
CA PRO A 263 14.51 -5.85 -7.19
C PRO A 263 14.36 -6.65 -8.47
N GLU A 264 14.33 -7.98 -8.35
CA GLU A 264 14.16 -8.85 -9.52
C GLU A 264 13.00 -8.36 -10.40
N GLU A 265 13.29 -8.14 -11.66
CA GLU A 265 12.26 -7.91 -12.67
C GLU A 265 11.46 -9.20 -12.82
N ARG A 266 10.21 -9.07 -13.29
CA ARG A 266 9.37 -10.24 -13.52
C ARG A 266 10.06 -11.21 -14.47
N ASP A 267 10.20 -12.46 -14.05
CA ASP A 267 10.56 -13.54 -14.94
C ASP A 267 9.50 -13.68 -16.05
N PHE A 268 9.94 -13.60 -17.28
CA PHE A 268 9.08 -13.60 -18.46
C PHE A 268 8.24 -14.88 -18.57
N LEU A 269 8.85 -16.05 -18.34
CA LEU A 269 8.15 -17.33 -18.40
C LEU A 269 7.11 -17.47 -17.28
N THR A 270 7.45 -17.06 -16.09
CA THR A 270 6.52 -17.02 -14.95
C THR A 270 5.37 -16.05 -15.23
N GLY A 271 5.67 -14.88 -15.81
CA GLY A 271 4.64 -13.93 -16.22
C GLY A 271 3.66 -14.50 -17.25
N LEU A 272 4.15 -15.22 -18.27
CA LEU A 272 3.30 -15.93 -19.22
C LEU A 272 2.42 -16.97 -18.54
N ARG A 273 3.00 -17.80 -17.67
CA ARG A 273 2.28 -18.87 -16.95
C ARG A 273 1.18 -18.33 -16.05
N HIS A 274 1.40 -17.20 -15.42
CA HIS A 274 0.46 -16.56 -14.52
C HIS A 274 -0.58 -15.68 -15.24
N GLY A 275 -0.46 -15.48 -16.55
CA GLY A 275 -1.36 -14.62 -17.32
C GLY A 275 -1.21 -13.15 -16.93
N ALA A 276 0.04 -12.70 -16.77
CA ALA A 276 0.33 -11.32 -16.40
C ALA A 276 -0.02 -10.31 -17.50
N TRP A 277 -0.05 -10.76 -18.76
CA TRP A 277 -0.29 -9.91 -19.94
C TRP A 277 -1.56 -10.25 -20.69
N ALA A 278 -2.02 -11.51 -20.64
CA ALA A 278 -3.26 -11.95 -21.25
C ALA A 278 -3.82 -13.17 -20.54
N GLY A 279 -5.14 -13.36 -20.60
CA GLY A 279 -5.80 -14.52 -20.01
C GLY A 279 -7.30 -14.48 -20.20
N PHE A 280 -7.97 -15.41 -19.52
CA PHE A 280 -9.41 -15.49 -19.47
C PHE A 280 -9.91 -15.39 -18.03
N SER A 281 -11.12 -14.84 -17.85
CA SER A 281 -11.87 -14.87 -16.60
C SER A 281 -13.20 -15.55 -16.80
N MET A 282 -13.64 -16.32 -15.80
CA MET A 282 -14.93 -17.01 -15.78
C MET A 282 -15.63 -16.79 -14.45
N GLY A 283 -16.93 -16.46 -14.49
CA GLY A 283 -17.81 -16.43 -13.33
C GLY A 283 -18.67 -17.68 -13.25
N PHE A 284 -18.87 -18.18 -12.04
CA PHE A 284 -19.62 -19.41 -11.79
C PHE A 284 -20.44 -19.31 -10.51
N ASP A 285 -21.72 -19.63 -10.59
CA ASP A 285 -22.60 -19.76 -9.42
C ASP A 285 -22.72 -21.23 -9.00
N PRO A 286 -22.18 -21.61 -7.83
CA PRO A 286 -22.21 -22.99 -7.38
C PRO A 286 -23.61 -23.48 -6.99
N VAL A 287 -24.55 -22.56 -6.69
CA VAL A 287 -25.91 -22.91 -6.26
C VAL A 287 -26.80 -23.25 -7.47
N THR A 288 -26.75 -22.38 -8.48
CA THR A 288 -27.61 -22.56 -9.68
C THR A 288 -26.89 -23.24 -10.82
N VAL A 289 -25.58 -23.51 -10.67
CA VAL A 289 -24.73 -24.07 -11.72
C VAL A 289 -24.75 -23.20 -12.99
N THR A 290 -25.08 -21.94 -12.86
CA THR A 290 -25.04 -20.99 -13.97
C THR A 290 -23.65 -20.44 -14.13
N GLN A 291 -23.21 -20.21 -15.35
CA GLN A 291 -21.91 -19.69 -15.69
C GLN A 291 -22.07 -18.48 -16.60
N SER A 292 -21.04 -17.68 -16.68
CA SER A 292 -20.91 -16.67 -17.72
C SER A 292 -20.92 -17.34 -19.11
N LYS A 293 -21.26 -16.58 -20.14
CA LYS A 293 -21.29 -17.10 -21.54
C LYS A 293 -20.04 -17.86 -21.92
N MET A 294 -18.90 -17.42 -21.43
CA MET A 294 -17.61 -18.08 -21.67
C MET A 294 -17.57 -19.52 -21.15
N GLY A 295 -18.25 -19.82 -20.04
CA GLY A 295 -18.33 -21.19 -19.53
C GLY A 295 -19.18 -22.12 -20.37
N LEU A 296 -20.06 -21.59 -21.20
CA LEU A 296 -20.95 -22.34 -22.09
C LEU A 296 -20.45 -22.42 -23.52
N SER A 297 -19.55 -21.50 -23.91
CA SER A 297 -19.03 -21.41 -25.27
C SER A 297 -17.59 -21.89 -25.31
N THR A 298 -17.28 -22.71 -26.30
CA THR A 298 -15.92 -23.08 -26.68
C THR A 298 -15.30 -22.04 -27.63
N ASP A 299 -16.09 -21.04 -28.06
CA ASP A 299 -15.62 -19.98 -28.92
C ASP A 299 -14.79 -18.97 -28.12
N MET A 300 -13.49 -19.03 -28.32
CA MET A 300 -12.50 -18.18 -27.67
C MET A 300 -12.44 -16.76 -28.24
N SER A 301 -13.25 -16.42 -29.23
CA SER A 301 -13.31 -15.11 -29.86
C SER A 301 -14.15 -14.08 -29.12
N VAL A 302 -14.81 -14.46 -28.04
CA VAL A 302 -15.65 -13.56 -27.23
C VAL A 302 -14.79 -12.65 -26.38
N ASP A 303 -14.59 -11.44 -26.85
CA ASP A 303 -13.72 -10.42 -26.23
C ASP A 303 -14.08 -10.10 -24.76
N ALA A 304 -15.32 -10.26 -24.36
CA ALA A 304 -15.79 -9.97 -23.00
C ALA A 304 -15.09 -10.81 -21.92
N TYR A 305 -14.58 -11.98 -22.26
CA TYR A 305 -13.95 -12.91 -21.32
C TYR A 305 -12.44 -13.01 -21.48
N ARG A 306 -11.95 -12.55 -22.61
CA ARG A 306 -10.52 -12.48 -22.89
C ARG A 306 -10.01 -11.09 -22.48
N TYR A 307 -8.96 -11.07 -21.70
CA TYR A 307 -8.26 -9.83 -21.39
C TYR A 307 -6.83 -9.88 -21.92
N SER A 308 -6.33 -8.73 -22.37
CA SER A 308 -4.92 -8.52 -22.68
C SER A 308 -4.50 -7.13 -22.22
N ILE A 309 -3.21 -6.98 -21.93
CA ILE A 309 -2.69 -5.69 -21.48
C ILE A 309 -2.88 -4.61 -22.57
N ASN A 310 -2.74 -4.94 -23.85
CA ASN A 310 -2.94 -3.98 -24.92
C ASN A 310 -4.38 -3.47 -25.03
N HIS A 311 -5.36 -4.33 -24.70
CA HIS A 311 -6.76 -3.94 -24.69
C HIS A 311 -7.14 -3.09 -23.45
N ILE A 312 -6.57 -3.43 -22.29
CA ILE A 312 -6.91 -2.78 -21.02
C ILE A 312 -6.06 -1.53 -20.77
N TRP A 313 -4.81 -1.47 -21.27
CA TRP A 313 -3.89 -0.37 -21.07
C TRP A 313 -4.48 1.03 -21.33
N PRO A 314 -5.16 1.28 -22.47
CA PRO A 314 -5.72 2.60 -22.74
C PRO A 314 -6.83 3.04 -21.76
N LYS A 315 -7.36 2.08 -21.01
CA LYS A 315 -8.46 2.27 -20.06
C LYS A 315 -7.97 2.53 -18.63
N MET A 316 -6.67 2.37 -18.37
CA MET A 316 -6.02 2.61 -17.09
C MET A 316 -5.50 4.04 -16.96
N SER A 317 -5.29 4.48 -15.73
CA SER A 317 -4.47 5.66 -15.41
C SER A 317 -3.00 5.25 -15.36
N HIS A 318 -2.11 6.12 -15.82
CA HIS A 318 -0.68 5.84 -15.87
C HIS A 318 0.14 6.92 -15.19
N LEU A 319 1.23 6.52 -14.53
CA LEU A 319 2.21 7.45 -13.98
C LEU A 319 2.88 8.22 -15.12
N ASN A 320 3.20 9.52 -14.85
CA ASN A 320 3.77 10.45 -15.82
C ASN A 320 2.88 10.72 -17.05
N GLU A 321 1.55 10.45 -16.92
CA GLU A 321 0.51 10.80 -17.90
C GLU A 321 0.80 10.44 -19.37
N SER A 322 0.54 11.38 -20.28
CA SER A 322 0.67 11.19 -21.72
C SER A 322 2.08 10.86 -22.22
N ARG A 323 3.09 11.03 -21.37
CA ARG A 323 4.48 10.69 -21.68
C ARG A 323 4.83 9.23 -21.43
N SER A 324 3.89 8.45 -20.89
CA SER A 324 4.10 7.06 -20.54
C SER A 324 3.73 6.10 -21.67
N VAL A 325 4.47 5.02 -21.79
CA VAL A 325 4.18 3.92 -22.70
C VAL A 325 4.16 2.59 -21.96
N ASN A 326 3.38 1.66 -22.51
CA ASN A 326 3.37 0.30 -22.02
C ASN A 326 4.78 -0.31 -22.19
N PRO A 327 5.41 -0.84 -21.14
CA PRO A 327 6.71 -1.50 -21.24
C PRO A 327 6.78 -2.61 -22.28
N LEU A 328 5.67 -3.31 -22.56
CA LEU A 328 5.59 -4.35 -23.56
C LEU A 328 5.77 -3.83 -25.00
N THR A 329 5.52 -2.54 -25.26
CA THR A 329 5.71 -1.97 -26.60
C THR A 329 7.17 -1.94 -27.04
N GLN A 330 8.10 -2.14 -26.13
CA GLN A 330 9.54 -2.19 -26.40
C GLN A 330 10.07 -3.60 -26.68
N LEU A 331 9.21 -4.62 -26.53
CA LEU A 331 9.55 -5.99 -26.86
C LEU A 331 9.59 -6.20 -28.37
N ASP A 332 10.34 -7.22 -28.79
CA ASP A 332 10.33 -7.71 -30.15
C ASP A 332 8.91 -8.11 -30.60
N ASP A 333 8.58 -7.90 -31.90
CA ASP A 333 7.21 -8.12 -32.40
C ASP A 333 6.75 -9.58 -32.27
N ASN A 334 7.66 -10.53 -32.39
CA ASN A 334 7.36 -11.95 -32.18
C ASN A 334 6.99 -12.22 -30.72
N ILE A 335 7.67 -11.56 -29.76
CA ILE A 335 7.40 -11.66 -28.36
C ILE A 335 6.07 -11.00 -28.00
N LYS A 336 5.72 -9.87 -28.62
CA LYS A 336 4.41 -9.23 -28.43
C LYS A 336 3.26 -10.18 -28.76
N GLN A 337 3.36 -10.95 -29.84
CA GLN A 337 2.35 -11.95 -30.19
C GLN A 337 2.22 -13.05 -29.12
N ILE A 338 3.35 -13.49 -28.56
CA ILE A 338 3.37 -14.51 -27.49
C ILE A 338 2.71 -13.98 -26.22
N VAL A 339 3.01 -12.75 -25.81
CA VAL A 339 2.45 -12.17 -24.57
C VAL A 339 0.95 -11.90 -24.66
N GLU A 340 0.41 -11.72 -25.85
CA GLU A 340 -1.03 -11.55 -26.07
C GLU A 340 -1.80 -12.87 -26.11
N TYR A 341 -1.12 -14.01 -26.18
CA TYR A 341 -1.77 -15.30 -26.18
C TYR A 341 -2.30 -15.66 -24.78
N PRO A 342 -3.62 -15.86 -24.62
CA PRO A 342 -4.21 -16.09 -23.29
C PRO A 342 -3.91 -17.53 -22.83
N ARG A 343 -3.04 -17.68 -21.84
CA ARG A 343 -2.68 -18.97 -21.25
C ARG A 343 -3.49 -19.32 -20.01
N ARG A 344 -3.73 -18.34 -19.13
CA ARG A 344 -4.33 -18.55 -17.84
C ARG A 344 -5.83 -18.31 -17.86
N THR A 345 -6.59 -19.23 -17.32
CA THR A 345 -8.00 -19.03 -17.00
C THR A 345 -8.17 -18.82 -15.51
N ARG A 346 -8.92 -17.78 -15.14
CA ARG A 346 -9.28 -17.46 -13.76
C ARG A 346 -10.72 -17.79 -13.54
N TYR A 347 -10.97 -18.57 -12.52
CA TYR A 347 -12.32 -18.92 -12.10
C TYR A 347 -12.71 -18.09 -10.89
N ASN A 348 -13.92 -17.54 -10.93
CA ASN A 348 -14.51 -16.85 -9.82
C ASN A 348 -15.82 -17.53 -9.42
N ILE A 349 -15.85 -18.03 -8.20
CA ILE A 349 -17.02 -18.70 -7.65
C ILE A 349 -17.76 -17.68 -6.82
N LEU A 350 -18.94 -17.30 -7.24
CA LEU A 350 -19.76 -16.30 -6.57
C LEU A 350 -21.23 -16.56 -6.82
N SER A 351 -22.04 -16.52 -5.75
CA SER A 351 -23.48 -16.59 -5.86
C SER A 351 -24.04 -15.39 -6.60
N ASN A 352 -25.11 -15.62 -7.36
CA ASN A 352 -25.80 -14.56 -8.08
C ASN A 352 -26.24 -13.42 -7.14
N GLN A 353 -26.35 -12.20 -7.68
CA GLN A 353 -26.79 -10.96 -7.00
C GLN A 353 -25.81 -10.35 -5.99
N ILE A 354 -24.74 -11.06 -5.59
CA ILE A 354 -23.79 -10.51 -4.61
C ILE A 354 -23.01 -9.32 -5.17
N PHE A 355 -22.72 -9.33 -6.48
CA PHE A 355 -21.90 -8.29 -7.08
C PHE A 355 -22.64 -6.95 -7.22
N ASP A 356 -23.85 -6.96 -7.76
CA ASP A 356 -24.69 -5.76 -7.87
C ASP A 356 -26.18 -6.15 -7.90
N PRO A 357 -26.96 -5.75 -6.88
CA PRO A 357 -28.39 -6.10 -6.79
C PRO A 357 -29.25 -5.58 -7.94
N LYS A 358 -28.79 -4.57 -8.69
CA LYS A 358 -29.52 -4.05 -9.86
C LYS A 358 -29.72 -5.11 -10.96
N PHE A 359 -28.96 -6.20 -10.92
CA PHE A 359 -29.03 -7.28 -11.89
C PHE A 359 -29.81 -8.51 -11.40
N VAL A 360 -30.68 -8.33 -10.39
CA VAL A 360 -31.51 -9.42 -9.83
C VAL A 360 -32.30 -10.19 -10.92
N ASP A 361 -32.82 -9.46 -11.91
CA ASP A 361 -33.58 -10.06 -13.02
C ASP A 361 -32.69 -10.43 -14.22
N ASN A 362 -31.40 -10.20 -14.15
CA ASN A 362 -30.45 -10.51 -15.22
C ASN A 362 -29.12 -11.05 -14.67
N PRO A 363 -29.11 -12.30 -14.14
CA PRO A 363 -27.93 -12.90 -13.56
C PRO A 363 -26.75 -13.00 -14.53
N GLN A 364 -27.04 -13.21 -15.81
CA GLN A 364 -25.99 -13.25 -16.84
C GLN A 364 -25.19 -11.94 -16.92
N LYS A 365 -25.89 -10.80 -16.85
CA LYS A 365 -25.25 -9.49 -16.85
C LYS A 365 -24.37 -9.26 -15.62
N ASN A 366 -24.82 -9.76 -14.47
CA ASN A 366 -24.04 -9.71 -13.22
C ASN A 366 -22.70 -10.44 -13.35
N TYR A 367 -22.69 -11.62 -13.99
CA TYR A 367 -21.46 -12.38 -14.23
C TYR A 367 -20.56 -11.72 -15.28
N GLU A 368 -21.12 -11.18 -16.35
CA GLU A 368 -20.36 -10.47 -17.39
C GLU A 368 -19.60 -9.29 -16.79
N GLU A 369 -20.25 -8.47 -15.97
CA GLU A 369 -19.60 -7.34 -15.30
C GLU A 369 -18.56 -7.79 -14.26
N LEU A 370 -18.87 -8.83 -13.48
CA LEU A 370 -17.92 -9.37 -12.51
C LEU A 370 -16.64 -9.89 -13.17
N VAL A 371 -16.76 -10.60 -14.26
CA VAL A 371 -15.63 -11.15 -15.03
C VAL A 371 -14.79 -10.06 -15.65
N GLU A 372 -15.42 -9.02 -16.20
CA GLU A 372 -14.71 -7.83 -16.71
C GLU A 372 -13.93 -7.14 -15.59
N LEU A 373 -14.59 -6.92 -14.47
CA LEU A 373 -13.99 -6.26 -13.31
C LEU A 373 -12.75 -6.97 -12.79
N GLN A 374 -12.82 -8.31 -12.69
CA GLN A 374 -11.69 -9.10 -12.20
C GLN A 374 -10.53 -9.15 -13.19
N SER A 375 -10.83 -9.17 -14.48
CA SER A 375 -9.82 -9.05 -15.52
C SER A 375 -9.06 -7.73 -15.40
N TYR A 376 -9.80 -6.63 -15.20
CA TYR A 376 -9.22 -5.31 -14.98
C TYR A 376 -8.36 -5.27 -13.72
N GLN A 377 -8.89 -5.74 -12.60
CA GLN A 377 -8.18 -5.76 -11.31
C GLN A 377 -6.85 -6.48 -11.43
N TRP A 378 -6.86 -7.67 -12.01
CA TRP A 378 -5.63 -8.45 -12.20
C TRP A 378 -4.60 -7.71 -13.04
N MET A 379 -5.00 -7.23 -14.21
CA MET A 379 -4.11 -6.49 -15.09
C MET A 379 -3.59 -5.22 -14.44
N ARG A 380 -4.41 -4.53 -13.66
CA ARG A 380 -4.01 -3.32 -12.95
C ARG A 380 -2.94 -3.58 -11.90
N ILE A 381 -3.14 -4.61 -11.07
CA ILE A 381 -2.17 -5.01 -10.04
C ILE A 381 -0.86 -5.48 -10.69
N GLU A 382 -0.95 -6.27 -11.75
CA GLU A 382 0.23 -6.77 -12.44
C GLU A 382 0.99 -5.64 -13.18
N SER A 383 0.29 -4.69 -13.76
CA SER A 383 0.92 -3.53 -14.42
C SER A 383 1.66 -2.63 -13.44
N LEU A 384 1.14 -2.43 -12.22
CA LEU A 384 1.81 -1.61 -11.21
C LEU A 384 3.18 -2.18 -10.81
N LYS A 385 3.39 -3.48 -10.98
CA LYS A 385 4.64 -4.17 -10.64
C LYS A 385 5.66 -4.22 -11.79
N ASN A 386 5.40 -3.54 -12.91
CA ASN A 386 6.27 -3.62 -14.09
C ASN A 386 7.68 -3.10 -13.81
N ILE A 387 7.80 -2.01 -13.05
CA ILE A 387 9.09 -1.45 -12.63
C ILE A 387 9.06 -1.31 -11.12
N LYS A 388 10.06 -1.89 -10.48
CA LYS A 388 10.28 -1.80 -9.04
C LYS A 388 11.63 -1.17 -8.77
N LEU A 389 11.68 -0.34 -7.76
CA LEU A 389 12.91 0.26 -7.30
C LEU A 389 12.89 0.26 -5.77
N MET A 390 13.98 -0.11 -5.14
CA MET A 390 14.15 0.05 -3.71
C MET A 390 15.25 1.07 -3.48
N ILE A 391 14.94 2.11 -2.72
CA ILE A 391 15.89 3.19 -2.42
C ILE A 391 16.02 3.38 -0.92
N LYS A 392 17.20 3.78 -0.49
CA LYS A 392 17.50 4.21 0.88
C LYS A 392 18.00 5.65 0.87
N PHE A 393 17.50 6.45 1.80
CA PHE A 393 17.80 7.87 1.91
C PHE A 393 17.63 8.36 3.36
N PRO A 394 18.10 9.56 3.71
CA PRO A 394 17.89 10.16 5.03
C PRO A 394 16.42 10.25 5.39
N GLY A 395 16.09 10.07 6.65
CA GLY A 395 14.72 9.95 7.14
C GLY A 395 13.80 11.12 6.76
N ASN A 396 12.60 10.79 6.31
CA ASN A 396 11.55 11.76 5.99
C ASN A 396 10.18 11.21 6.43
N LEU A 397 9.65 11.76 7.50
CA LEU A 397 8.34 11.38 8.06
C LEU A 397 7.14 11.90 7.26
N ASP A 398 7.35 12.75 6.25
CA ASP A 398 6.28 13.23 5.36
C ASP A 398 6.12 12.36 4.09
N LEU A 399 6.63 11.14 4.13
CA LEU A 399 6.38 10.13 3.12
C LEU A 399 5.40 9.07 3.64
N TYR A 400 4.53 8.58 2.77
CA TYR A 400 3.45 7.67 3.13
C TYR A 400 3.22 6.62 2.06
N ALA A 401 2.91 5.40 2.46
CA ALA A 401 2.48 4.36 1.53
C ALA A 401 1.25 4.81 0.71
N GLY A 402 1.30 4.61 -0.60
CA GLY A 402 0.26 5.01 -1.55
C GLY A 402 0.38 6.43 -2.10
N ASN A 403 1.34 7.24 -1.62
CA ASN A 403 1.66 8.56 -2.16
C ASN A 403 2.83 8.52 -3.16
N GLY A 404 3.06 9.63 -3.82
CA GLY A 404 4.08 9.77 -4.86
C GLY A 404 5.42 10.23 -4.35
N ILE A 405 6.45 9.83 -5.08
CA ILE A 405 7.82 10.31 -4.97
C ILE A 405 8.41 10.44 -6.38
N ASN A 406 9.24 11.43 -6.60
CA ASN A 406 9.98 11.59 -7.84
C ASN A 406 11.44 11.19 -7.66
N VAL A 407 11.97 10.38 -8.58
CA VAL A 407 13.32 9.83 -8.50
C VAL A 407 14.12 10.25 -9.73
N ILE A 408 15.33 10.69 -9.53
CA ILE A 408 16.30 11.05 -10.59
C ILE A 408 17.53 10.15 -10.43
N LEU A 409 17.74 9.27 -11.42
CA LEU A 409 18.92 8.42 -11.51
C LEU A 409 19.73 8.80 -12.73
N PRO A 410 21.07 8.93 -12.61
CA PRO A 410 21.93 9.16 -13.76
C PRO A 410 22.01 7.88 -14.61
N ALA A 411 22.15 8.07 -15.92
CA ALA A 411 22.40 6.95 -16.84
C ALA A 411 23.80 6.38 -16.62
N THR A 412 23.92 5.07 -16.73
CA THR A 412 25.20 4.35 -16.58
C THR A 412 26.18 4.68 -17.72
N TYR A 413 25.65 5.03 -18.90
CA TYR A 413 26.45 5.34 -20.08
C TYR A 413 26.40 6.83 -20.41
N LYS A 414 27.55 7.46 -20.47
CA LYS A 414 27.69 8.82 -20.99
C LYS A 414 27.69 8.77 -22.52
N ARG A 415 26.65 9.31 -23.14
CA ARG A 415 26.64 9.56 -24.60
C ARG A 415 27.20 10.91 -24.98
N SER A 416 27.30 11.84 -24.03
CA SER A 416 27.84 13.18 -24.21
C SER A 416 28.53 13.63 -22.93
N SER A 417 29.12 14.83 -22.93
CA SER A 417 29.73 15.45 -21.75
C SER A 417 28.73 15.84 -20.65
N THR A 418 27.42 15.75 -20.93
CA THR A 418 26.34 15.97 -19.96
C THR A 418 25.91 14.63 -19.34
N THR A 419 25.59 14.63 -18.04
CA THR A 419 25.08 13.45 -17.36
C THR A 419 23.64 13.21 -17.80
N ASP A 420 23.44 12.23 -18.67
CA ASP A 420 22.10 11.82 -19.07
C ASP A 420 21.37 11.13 -17.93
N MET A 421 20.05 11.34 -17.83
CA MET A 421 19.19 10.61 -16.89
C MET A 421 18.83 9.23 -17.44
N ASP A 422 18.77 8.24 -16.54
CA ASP A 422 18.18 6.94 -16.85
C ASP A 422 16.66 7.11 -17.00
N ARG A 423 16.20 7.02 -18.26
CA ARG A 423 14.80 7.23 -18.60
C ARG A 423 13.87 6.11 -18.11
N LYS A 424 14.37 4.89 -17.96
CA LYS A 424 13.59 3.75 -17.49
C LYS A 424 13.25 3.91 -16.02
N TYR A 425 14.24 4.26 -15.22
CA TYR A 425 14.13 4.27 -13.76
C TYR A 425 13.90 5.66 -13.16
N SER A 426 14.11 6.76 -13.87
CA SER A 426 13.76 8.10 -13.40
C SER A 426 12.27 8.42 -13.60
N GLY A 427 11.74 9.34 -12.79
CA GLY A 427 10.36 9.83 -12.85
C GLY A 427 9.56 9.55 -11.60
N ARG A 428 8.24 9.74 -11.69
CA ARG A 428 7.30 9.56 -10.57
C ARG A 428 7.02 8.09 -10.31
N TYR A 429 6.93 7.75 -9.03
CA TYR A 429 6.60 6.43 -8.51
C TYR A 429 5.49 6.53 -7.47
N VAL A 430 4.76 5.44 -7.28
CA VAL A 430 3.94 5.19 -6.09
C VAL A 430 4.80 4.51 -5.04
N ILE A 431 4.75 4.98 -3.81
CA ILE A 431 5.38 4.32 -2.66
C ILE A 431 4.53 3.09 -2.31
N GLY A 432 5.01 1.91 -2.63
CA GLY A 432 4.34 0.64 -2.34
C GLY A 432 4.48 0.22 -0.88
N GLY A 433 5.60 0.55 -0.28
CA GLY A 433 5.88 0.34 1.13
C GLY A 433 7.10 1.14 1.54
N LEU A 434 7.19 1.47 2.81
CA LEU A 434 8.34 2.15 3.37
C LEU A 434 8.63 1.65 4.79
N THR A 435 9.90 1.77 5.17
CA THR A 435 10.38 1.47 6.52
C THR A 435 11.25 2.62 7.00
N HIS A 436 10.85 3.26 8.09
CA HIS A 436 11.71 4.18 8.82
C HIS A 436 12.52 3.41 9.84
N LYS A 437 13.85 3.52 9.78
CA LYS A 437 14.77 2.89 10.72
C LYS A 437 15.50 3.97 11.51
N ILE A 438 15.38 3.89 12.83
CA ILE A 438 16.00 4.84 13.76
C ILE A 438 17.00 4.08 14.62
N THR A 439 18.22 4.60 14.69
CA THR A 439 19.28 4.08 15.56
C THR A 439 19.97 5.28 16.21
N GLY A 440 19.89 5.37 17.53
CA GLY A 440 20.32 6.57 18.26
C GLY A 440 19.57 7.81 17.78
N THR A 441 20.28 8.82 17.31
CA THR A 441 19.70 10.07 16.81
C THR A 441 19.55 10.10 15.28
N ASN A 442 19.89 9.02 14.57
CA ASN A 442 19.85 8.98 13.12
C ASN A 442 18.67 8.16 12.61
N MET A 443 17.95 8.72 11.66
CA MET A 443 16.84 8.07 10.96
C MET A 443 17.16 7.93 9.48
N THR A 444 16.92 6.73 8.94
CA THR A 444 16.94 6.45 7.51
C THR A 444 15.58 5.92 7.07
N THR A 445 15.22 6.15 5.81
CA THR A 445 14.02 5.61 5.19
C THR A 445 14.39 4.71 4.03
N GLU A 446 13.86 3.51 4.02
CA GLU A 446 13.90 2.58 2.89
C GLU A 446 12.52 2.54 2.25
N ALA A 447 12.42 2.73 0.95
CA ALA A 447 11.15 2.75 0.23
C ALA A 447 11.15 1.78 -0.95
N LEU A 448 10.11 0.94 -1.03
CA LEU A 448 9.78 0.15 -2.21
C LEU A 448 8.88 0.98 -3.11
N LEU A 449 9.37 1.28 -4.29
CA LEU A 449 8.72 2.12 -5.28
C LEU A 449 8.19 1.28 -6.44
N LEU A 450 6.97 1.62 -6.89
CA LEU A 450 6.26 0.91 -7.94
C LEU A 450 5.92 1.87 -9.08
N LYS A 451 6.11 1.41 -10.31
CA LYS A 451 5.80 2.20 -11.50
C LYS A 451 5.28 1.30 -12.62
N ASP A 452 4.16 1.71 -13.19
CA ASP A 452 3.46 0.93 -14.21
C ASP A 452 3.95 1.17 -15.64
N SER A 453 4.62 2.28 -15.89
CA SER A 453 4.91 2.79 -17.23
C SER A 453 6.33 3.33 -17.32
N ILE A 454 6.84 3.39 -18.55
CA ILE A 454 8.13 4.02 -18.87
C ILE A 454 7.91 5.27 -19.73
N PRO A 455 8.82 6.27 -19.67
CA PRO A 455 8.72 7.44 -20.52
C PRO A 455 8.85 7.07 -22.00
N ARG A 456 8.04 7.73 -22.83
CA ARG A 456 8.17 7.63 -24.29
C ARG A 456 9.56 8.10 -24.72
N ARG A 457 10.21 7.36 -25.59
CA ARG A 457 11.45 7.85 -26.21
C ARG A 457 11.11 9.11 -27.00
N SER A 458 11.83 10.22 -26.77
CA SER A 458 11.81 11.35 -27.71
C SER A 458 12.39 10.84 -29.02
N SER A 459 11.58 10.88 -30.07
CA SER A 459 12.02 10.64 -31.45
C SER A 459 13.14 11.59 -31.83
#